data_7eb67131d7ad2d9e6fa67a29c1408ff4
#
_entry.id   7eb67131d7ad2d9e6fa67a29c1408ff4
#
_cell.length_a   1.000
_cell.length_b   1.000
_cell.length_c   1.000
_cell.angle_alpha   90.00
_cell.angle_beta   90.00
_cell.angle_gamma   90.00
#
_symmetry.space_group_name_H-M   'P 1'
#
loop_
_entity.id
_entity.type
_entity.pdbx_description
1 polymer ?
#
loop_
_entity_poly.entity_id
_entity_poly.type
_entity_poly.pdbx_seq_one_letter_code
_entity_poly.pdbx_strand_id
1 'polypeptide(L)'
;MKKYIIFSLAIMLALFSLTACGSSSTLDTISAELGIDVSGGEELSTSDTHGGFHGDGVSSVALSFTDSNVLDEIKENTEWKPFPLDETVQALVYGVKDETSSIGPFINDGNGNPLVREIQNGYYILIDRQEDQETDILD
;
A
#
# COMPACT_ATOMS: atom_id res chain seq x y z
N MET A 1 39.51 35.42 -9.99
CA MET A 1 39.28 34.39 -8.95
C MET A 1 37.91 34.55 -8.28
N LYS A 2 37.46 35.71 -7.87
CA LYS A 2 36.14 35.87 -7.19
C LYS A 2 34.94 35.47 -8.03
N LYS A 3 34.99 35.67 -9.36
CA LYS A 3 33.86 35.32 -10.25
C LYS A 3 33.66 33.82 -10.41
N TYR A 4 34.71 33.01 -10.37
CA TYR A 4 34.64 31.56 -10.50
C TYR A 4 34.15 30.89 -9.21
N ILE A 5 34.47 31.49 -8.07
CA ILE A 5 34.00 31.00 -6.75
C ILE A 5 32.49 31.16 -6.63
N ILE A 6 31.92 32.28 -7.11
CA ILE A 6 30.48 32.53 -7.08
C ILE A 6 29.74 31.56 -8.02
N PHE A 7 30.34 31.28 -9.18
CA PHE A 7 29.74 30.34 -10.14
C PHE A 7 29.77 28.90 -9.65
N SER A 8 30.87 28.50 -9.01
CA SER A 8 31.01 27.17 -8.38
C SER A 8 30.02 27.00 -7.20
N LEU A 9 29.85 28.05 -6.41
CA LEU A 9 28.89 28.02 -5.29
C LEU A 9 27.44 27.94 -5.77
N ALA A 10 27.08 28.64 -6.86
CA ALA A 10 25.76 28.59 -7.46
C ALA A 10 25.43 27.21 -8.06
N ILE A 11 26.38 26.56 -8.68
CA ILE A 11 26.22 25.19 -9.22
C ILE A 11 26.08 24.18 -8.05
N MET A 12 26.82 24.35 -6.98
CA MET A 12 26.72 23.49 -5.81
C MET A 12 25.38 23.65 -5.09
N LEU A 13 24.84 24.86 -4.97
CA LEU A 13 23.51 25.11 -4.46
C LEU A 13 22.41 24.52 -5.36
N ALA A 14 22.58 24.59 -6.68
CA ALA A 14 21.62 24.01 -7.63
C ALA A 14 21.59 22.47 -7.57
N LEU A 15 22.72 21.82 -7.27
CA LEU A 15 22.79 20.38 -7.07
C LEU A 15 22.13 19.91 -5.77
N PHE A 16 22.15 20.73 -4.72
CA PHE A 16 21.46 20.43 -3.47
C PHE A 16 19.94 20.59 -3.55
N SER A 17 19.43 21.41 -4.48
CA SER A 17 17.97 21.57 -4.66
C SER A 17 17.32 20.44 -5.46
N LEU A 18 18.09 19.57 -6.11
CA LEU A 18 17.57 18.43 -6.85
C LEU A 18 17.39 17.15 -5.97
N THR A 19 17.88 17.19 -4.73
CA THR A 19 17.72 16.08 -3.78
C THR A 19 16.50 16.24 -2.85
N ALA A 20 15.70 17.29 -3.05
CA ALA A 20 14.49 17.55 -2.26
C ALA A 20 13.20 17.01 -2.92
N CYS A 21 13.29 16.13 -3.92
CA CYS A 21 12.23 15.19 -4.20
C CYS A 21 12.33 14.07 -3.17
N GLY A 22 11.81 14.32 -1.98
CA GLY A 22 11.56 13.27 -1.01
C GLY A 22 10.62 12.27 -1.67
N SER A 23 11.13 11.11 -2.07
CA SER A 23 10.29 9.96 -2.29
C SER A 23 9.64 9.68 -0.95
N SER A 24 8.38 10.06 -0.80
CA SER A 24 7.58 9.58 0.32
C SER A 24 7.70 8.07 0.31
N SER A 25 8.08 7.47 1.42
CA SER A 25 8.15 6.03 1.50
C SER A 25 6.74 5.47 1.27
N THR A 26 6.65 4.25 0.79
CA THR A 26 5.35 3.57 0.64
C THR A 26 4.55 3.63 1.94
N LEU A 27 5.23 3.50 3.08
CA LEU A 27 4.60 3.56 4.41
C LEU A 27 4.09 4.97 4.75
N ASP A 28 4.78 6.05 4.33
CA ASP A 28 4.30 7.41 4.53
C ASP A 28 3.03 7.68 3.73
N THR A 29 2.98 7.19 2.49
CA THR A 29 1.79 7.30 1.65
C THR A 29 0.61 6.54 2.27
N ILE A 30 0.84 5.32 2.72
CA ILE A 30 -0.17 4.50 3.38
C ILE A 30 -0.64 5.16 4.68
N SER A 31 0.28 5.68 5.50
CA SER A 31 -0.06 6.38 6.73
C SER A 31 -0.96 7.58 6.50
N ALA A 32 -0.66 8.38 5.46
CA ALA A 32 -1.49 9.52 5.09
C ALA A 32 -2.89 9.11 4.62
N GLU A 33 -2.99 8.03 3.86
CA GLU A 33 -4.27 7.52 3.33
C GLU A 33 -5.14 6.90 4.41
N LEU A 34 -4.55 6.15 5.33
CA LEU A 34 -5.27 5.49 6.41
C LEU A 34 -5.52 6.38 7.63
N GLY A 35 -4.85 7.53 7.74
CA GLY A 35 -4.89 8.38 8.93
C GLY A 35 -4.28 7.73 10.19
N ILE A 36 -3.47 6.70 10.02
CA ILE A 36 -2.77 5.96 11.07
C ILE A 36 -1.30 5.89 10.71
N ASP A 37 -0.41 6.21 11.64
CA ASP A 37 1.03 6.12 11.43
C ASP A 37 1.48 4.66 11.42
N VAL A 38 1.73 4.12 10.23
CA VAL A 38 2.24 2.76 10.01
C VAL A 38 3.74 2.71 9.75
N SER A 39 4.45 3.82 9.89
CA SER A 39 5.89 3.93 9.60
C SER A 39 6.77 3.02 10.46
N GLY A 40 6.31 2.66 11.66
CA GLY A 40 6.99 1.73 12.56
C GLY A 40 6.75 0.24 12.26
N GLY A 41 5.97 -0.07 11.21
CA GLY A 41 5.70 -1.45 10.81
C GLY A 41 6.88 -2.09 10.09
N GLU A 42 7.09 -3.38 10.36
CA GLU A 42 7.98 -4.21 9.56
C GLU A 42 7.20 -4.76 8.35
N GLU A 43 7.68 -4.47 7.15
CA GLU A 43 7.06 -4.94 5.92
C GLU A 43 7.26 -6.45 5.76
N LEU A 44 6.18 -7.20 5.75
CA LEU A 44 6.18 -8.64 5.51
C LEU A 44 6.05 -8.96 4.03
N SER A 45 5.23 -8.22 3.31
CA SER A 45 5.08 -8.31 1.86
C SER A 45 4.47 -7.03 1.31
N THR A 46 4.86 -6.70 0.08
CA THR A 46 4.25 -5.63 -0.70
C THR A 46 4.04 -6.10 -2.13
N SER A 47 2.94 -5.72 -2.72
CA SER A 47 2.64 -6.00 -4.12
C SER A 47 1.85 -4.85 -4.71
N ASP A 48 2.18 -4.51 -5.95
CA ASP A 48 1.49 -3.50 -6.73
C ASP A 48 1.36 -3.98 -8.17
N THR A 49 0.13 -4.15 -8.63
CA THR A 49 -0.17 -4.61 -9.98
C THR A 49 -0.57 -3.49 -10.95
N HIS A 50 -0.45 -2.22 -10.54
CA HIS A 50 -0.76 -1.05 -11.36
C HIS A 50 0.27 -0.85 -12.49
N GLY A 51 0.43 -1.81 -13.36
CA GLY A 51 1.40 -1.78 -14.45
C GLY A 51 0.81 -1.52 -15.84
N GLY A 52 -0.47 -1.25 -15.95
CA GLY A 52 -1.19 -1.12 -17.21
C GLY A 52 -1.40 0.33 -17.69
N PHE A 53 -1.76 0.48 -18.97
CA PHE A 53 -2.07 1.77 -19.60
C PHE A 53 -3.24 2.51 -18.92
N HIS A 54 -4.13 1.79 -18.26
CA HIS A 54 -5.31 2.35 -17.58
C HIS A 54 -5.11 2.56 -16.07
N GLY A 55 -3.97 2.16 -15.51
CA GLY A 55 -3.73 2.29 -14.07
C GLY A 55 -4.59 1.37 -13.19
N ASP A 56 -5.34 0.45 -13.80
CA ASP A 56 -6.13 -0.53 -13.08
C ASP A 56 -5.21 -1.54 -12.39
N GLY A 57 -5.44 -1.78 -11.14
CA GLY A 57 -4.62 -2.72 -10.40
C GLY A 57 -5.01 -2.82 -8.94
N VAL A 58 -4.37 -3.75 -8.26
CA VAL A 58 -4.52 -3.98 -6.83
C VAL A 58 -3.17 -3.82 -6.16
N SER A 59 -3.13 -3.03 -5.10
CA SER A 59 -1.97 -2.94 -4.23
C SER A 59 -2.26 -3.62 -2.91
N SER A 60 -1.28 -4.32 -2.37
CA SER A 60 -1.36 -4.90 -1.04
C SER A 60 -0.07 -4.67 -0.27
N VAL A 61 -0.20 -4.38 1.00
CA VAL A 61 0.91 -4.29 1.93
C VAL A 61 0.54 -5.05 3.20
N ALA A 62 1.41 -5.93 3.63
CA ALA A 62 1.30 -6.63 4.90
C ALA A 62 2.43 -6.18 5.83
N LEU A 63 2.05 -5.73 7.01
CA LEU A 63 2.95 -5.19 8.02
C LEU A 63 2.80 -5.95 9.34
N SER A 64 3.90 -6.08 10.07
CA SER A 64 3.88 -6.50 11.47
C SER A 64 4.32 -5.38 12.38
N PHE A 65 3.74 -5.32 13.55
CA PHE A 65 4.05 -4.33 14.58
C PHE A 65 4.41 -5.01 15.89
N THR A 66 5.44 -4.48 16.53
CA THR A 66 5.79 -4.83 17.91
C THR A 66 5.19 -3.84 18.91
N ASP A 67 4.81 -2.64 18.44
CA ASP A 67 4.18 -1.61 19.25
C ASP A 67 2.66 -1.82 19.31
N SER A 68 2.12 -1.90 20.52
CA SER A 68 0.69 -2.05 20.75
C SER A 68 -0.14 -0.80 20.43
N ASN A 69 0.47 0.40 20.42
CA ASN A 69 -0.27 1.65 20.20
C ASN A 69 -0.94 1.68 18.83
N VAL A 70 -0.25 1.25 17.77
CA VAL A 70 -0.81 1.18 16.42
C VAL A 70 -1.97 0.17 16.36
N LEU A 71 -1.83 -0.97 17.04
CA LEU A 71 -2.90 -1.95 17.11
C LEU A 71 -4.12 -1.43 17.88
N ASP A 72 -3.93 -0.61 18.89
CA ASP A 72 -5.02 0.01 19.63
C ASP A 72 -5.75 1.04 18.79
N GLU A 73 -5.03 1.88 18.01
CA GLU A 73 -5.63 2.78 17.02
C GLU A 73 -6.44 2.02 15.97
N ILE A 74 -5.91 0.91 15.45
CA ILE A 74 -6.60 0.05 14.48
C ILE A 74 -7.88 -0.53 15.08
N LYS A 75 -7.86 -0.99 16.32
CA LYS A 75 -9.03 -1.56 16.99
C LYS A 75 -10.13 -0.52 17.26
N GLU A 76 -9.75 0.73 17.48
CA GLU A 76 -10.70 1.85 17.67
C GLU A 76 -11.32 2.30 16.35
N ASN A 77 -10.67 2.04 15.22
CA ASN A 77 -11.18 2.39 13.91
C ASN A 77 -12.15 1.31 13.40
N THR A 78 -13.37 1.71 13.11
CA THR A 78 -14.45 0.80 12.67
C THR A 78 -14.32 0.29 11.24
N GLU A 79 -13.45 0.86 10.43
CA GLU A 79 -13.22 0.45 9.04
C GLU A 79 -12.29 -0.76 8.95
N TRP A 80 -11.46 -0.96 9.97
CA TRP A 80 -10.61 -2.13 10.06
C TRP A 80 -11.37 -3.35 10.55
N LYS A 81 -11.16 -4.47 9.89
CA LYS A 81 -11.78 -5.74 10.24
C LYS A 81 -10.76 -6.71 10.83
N PRO A 82 -11.11 -7.45 11.88
CA PRO A 82 -10.25 -8.51 12.38
C PRO A 82 -10.23 -9.73 11.45
N PHE A 83 -9.14 -10.49 11.47
CA PHE A 83 -9.11 -11.81 10.84
C PHE A 83 -10.16 -12.75 11.47
N PRO A 84 -10.68 -13.73 10.70
CA PRO A 84 -10.30 -14.11 9.34
C PRO A 84 -10.76 -13.14 8.27
N LEU A 85 -10.13 -13.22 7.09
CA LEU A 85 -10.51 -12.42 5.93
C LEU A 85 -11.93 -12.72 5.50
N ASP A 86 -12.66 -11.70 5.03
CA ASP A 86 -13.91 -11.93 4.33
C ASP A 86 -13.68 -12.60 2.96
N GLU A 87 -14.75 -13.10 2.36
CA GLU A 87 -14.67 -13.88 1.12
C GLU A 87 -14.04 -13.09 -0.03
N THR A 88 -14.33 -11.79 -0.13
CA THR A 88 -13.77 -10.92 -1.17
C THR A 88 -12.27 -10.75 -1.02
N VAL A 89 -11.80 -10.39 0.16
CA VAL A 89 -10.36 -10.22 0.43
C VAL A 89 -9.63 -11.56 0.36
N GLN A 90 -10.26 -12.64 0.82
CA GLN A 90 -9.72 -13.99 0.69
C GLN A 90 -9.48 -14.33 -0.79
N ALA A 91 -10.45 -14.06 -1.67
CA ALA A 91 -10.32 -14.31 -3.10
C ALA A 91 -9.21 -13.45 -3.74
N LEU A 92 -9.09 -12.19 -3.33
CA LEU A 92 -8.03 -11.30 -3.82
C LEU A 92 -6.64 -11.79 -3.45
N VAL A 93 -6.43 -12.18 -2.22
CA VAL A 93 -5.11 -12.41 -1.62
C VAL A 93 -4.65 -13.86 -1.76
N TYR A 94 -5.50 -14.83 -1.46
CA TYR A 94 -5.15 -16.26 -1.43
C TYR A 94 -5.91 -17.08 -2.46
N GLY A 95 -6.97 -16.53 -3.03
CA GLY A 95 -7.88 -17.28 -3.87
C GLY A 95 -8.89 -18.10 -3.08
N VAL A 96 -9.97 -18.44 -3.75
CA VAL A 96 -11.01 -19.36 -3.26
C VAL A 96 -11.17 -20.47 -4.29
N LYS A 97 -11.17 -21.69 -3.81
CA LYS A 97 -11.32 -22.86 -4.66
C LYS A 97 -12.41 -23.76 -4.09
N ASP A 98 -13.38 -24.10 -4.93
CA ASP A 98 -14.37 -25.12 -4.67
C ASP A 98 -14.22 -26.31 -5.63
N GLU A 99 -15.15 -27.26 -5.58
CA GLU A 99 -15.09 -28.47 -6.41
C GLU A 99 -15.16 -28.20 -7.92
N THR A 100 -15.71 -27.07 -8.33
CA THR A 100 -16.04 -26.74 -9.71
C THR A 100 -15.41 -25.46 -10.23
N SER A 101 -14.95 -24.59 -9.36
CA SER A 101 -14.43 -23.27 -9.71
C SER A 101 -13.21 -22.87 -8.87
N SER A 102 -12.43 -21.96 -9.42
CA SER A 102 -11.32 -21.33 -8.72
C SER A 102 -11.33 -19.83 -9.05
N ILE A 103 -11.34 -18.99 -8.01
CA ILE A 103 -11.32 -17.54 -8.12
C ILE A 103 -10.06 -17.02 -7.41
N GLY A 104 -9.22 -16.28 -8.13
CA GLY A 104 -7.97 -15.75 -7.59
C GLY A 104 -6.89 -16.83 -7.34
N PRO A 105 -5.82 -16.52 -6.61
CA PRO A 105 -5.54 -15.18 -6.09
C PRO A 105 -5.28 -14.16 -7.20
N PHE A 106 -5.73 -12.93 -7.02
CA PHE A 106 -5.45 -11.84 -7.96
C PHE A 106 -4.09 -11.18 -7.66
N ILE A 107 -3.65 -11.24 -6.41
CA ILE A 107 -2.33 -10.81 -5.97
C ILE A 107 -1.40 -12.04 -5.98
N ASN A 108 -0.75 -12.28 -7.13
CA ASN A 108 0.06 -13.48 -7.35
C ASN A 108 1.35 -13.19 -8.11
N ASP A 109 2.24 -14.16 -8.12
CA ASP A 109 3.58 -14.12 -8.75
C ASP A 109 3.58 -14.33 -10.28
N GLY A 110 2.42 -14.31 -10.91
CA GLY A 110 2.26 -14.63 -12.34
C GLY A 110 2.12 -16.13 -12.64
N ASN A 111 2.43 -17.01 -11.69
CA ASN A 111 2.23 -18.46 -11.77
C ASN A 111 0.98 -18.92 -10.97
N GLY A 112 0.27 -17.97 -10.37
CA GLY A 112 -0.91 -18.23 -9.56
C GLY A 112 -0.63 -18.49 -8.08
N ASN A 113 0.60 -18.30 -7.61
CA ASN A 113 0.90 -18.43 -6.18
C ASN A 113 0.67 -17.09 -5.49
N PRO A 114 0.03 -17.06 -4.31
CA PRO A 114 -0.17 -15.84 -3.54
C PRO A 114 1.17 -15.16 -3.21
N LEU A 115 1.24 -13.84 -3.40
CA LEU A 115 2.40 -13.04 -2.99
C LEU A 115 2.36 -12.67 -1.51
N VAL A 116 1.17 -12.58 -0.93
CA VAL A 116 1.02 -12.32 0.50
C VAL A 116 1.21 -13.62 1.26
N ARG A 117 2.19 -13.62 2.18
CA ARG A 117 2.39 -14.79 3.06
C ARG A 117 1.16 -15.01 3.94
N GLU A 118 0.93 -16.23 4.34
CA GLU A 118 -0.20 -16.58 5.20
C GLU A 118 -0.13 -15.85 6.54
N ILE A 119 -1.20 -15.14 6.87
CA ILE A 119 -1.39 -14.41 8.12
C ILE A 119 -2.60 -15.00 8.81
N GLN A 120 -2.44 -15.47 10.04
CA GLN A 120 -3.50 -16.15 10.79
C GLN A 120 -4.25 -15.20 11.72
N ASN A 121 -3.59 -14.17 12.21
CA ASN A 121 -4.16 -13.22 13.17
C ASN A 121 -3.76 -11.81 12.80
N GLY A 122 -4.68 -10.87 12.94
CA GLY A 122 -4.44 -9.47 12.67
C GLY A 122 -5.71 -8.74 12.27
N TYR A 123 -5.50 -7.64 11.59
CA TYR A 123 -6.54 -6.77 11.07
C TYR A 123 -6.25 -6.48 9.60
N TYR A 124 -7.28 -6.17 8.85
CA TYR A 124 -7.17 -5.76 7.47
C TYR A 124 -8.17 -4.65 7.14
N ILE A 125 -7.88 -3.90 6.11
CA ILE A 125 -8.77 -2.94 5.49
C ILE A 125 -8.68 -3.11 3.96
N LEU A 126 -9.81 -3.07 3.30
CA LEU A 126 -9.91 -3.01 1.85
C LEU A 126 -10.42 -1.63 1.46
N ILE A 127 -9.67 -0.93 0.64
CA ILE A 127 -10.05 0.36 0.08
C ILE A 127 -10.36 0.16 -1.39
N ASP A 128 -11.61 0.36 -1.77
CA ASP A 128 -12.06 0.37 -3.16
C ASP A 128 -12.17 1.83 -3.64
N ARG A 129 -11.22 2.24 -4.46
CA ARG A 129 -11.18 3.62 -4.99
C ARG A 129 -12.10 3.83 -6.18
N GLN A 130 -12.70 2.77 -6.74
CA GLN A 130 -13.61 2.88 -7.87
C GLN A 130 -15.04 3.21 -7.41
N GLU A 131 -15.41 2.82 -6.21
CA GLU A 131 -16.74 3.08 -5.64
C GLU A 131 -17.01 4.58 -5.47
N ASP A 132 -15.97 5.38 -5.19
CA ASP A 132 -16.08 6.82 -5.03
C ASP A 132 -16.27 7.60 -6.35
N GLN A 133 -16.01 6.98 -7.50
CA GLN A 133 -16.13 7.64 -8.82
C GLN A 133 -17.51 7.48 -9.44
N GLU A 134 -18.33 6.54 -9.02
CA GLU A 134 -19.67 6.33 -9.57
C GLU A 134 -20.71 7.34 -9.09
N THR A 135 -20.46 8.04 -7.98
CA THR A 135 -21.41 9.01 -7.42
C THR A 135 -21.40 10.37 -8.09
N ASP A 136 -20.37 10.71 -8.86
CA ASP A 136 -20.24 12.04 -9.51
C ASP A 136 -20.86 12.12 -10.92
N ILE A 137 -21.44 11.04 -11.45
CA ILE A 137 -21.95 11.00 -12.85
C ILE A 137 -23.49 11.20 -12.91
N LEU A 138 -24.18 11.32 -11.79
CA LEU A 138 -25.66 11.37 -11.74
C LEU A 138 -26.25 12.69 -11.20
N ASP A 139 -25.53 13.81 -11.24
CA ASP A 139 -26.08 15.16 -10.99
C ASP A 139 -26.05 16.03 -12.24
#